data_0245f59ef1d14f7f79a83a1944daa8ea
#
_entry.id   0245f59ef1d14f7f79a83a1944daa8ea
#
_cell.length_a   1.000
_cell.length_b   1.000
_cell.length_c   1.000
_cell.angle_alpha   90.00
_cell.angle_beta   90.00
_cell.angle_gamma   90.00
#
_symmetry.space_group_name_H-M   'P 1'
#
loop_
_entity.id
_entity.type
_entity.pdbx_description
1 polymer ?
#
loop_
_entity_poly.entity_id
_entity_poly.type
_entity_poly.pdbx_seq_one_letter_code
_entity_poly.pdbx_strand_id
1 'polypeptide(L)'
;MPSLVGSEMCIRDSNNPGIYPIAKGTTLSELYERAGGLTKQAFPLGGILTRKSIQQRESKALARSKAELSEILASAAASGFLKQNSTDLVGLIALMTSISDAQPTGRLVTELNPSQFRDNPGFNIVLEDGDAIYIPEMQNTVTIVGRVLNPVTVPHKPGNTFNDYIKFAGGLKKDADKSKIYAVLPNGISNKKQRGFSLPLLPGIQLNKTDILPGSTIIIPRQARPLDSLTLVETVTPILANLSITAASIAAISD
;
A
#
# COMPACT_ATOMS: atom_id res chain seq x y z
N MET A 1 -3.09 -3.04 -42.90
CA MET A 1 -3.38 -3.87 -41.72
C MET A 1 -2.63 -3.28 -40.57
N PRO A 2 -3.27 -2.73 -39.53
CA PRO A 2 -2.54 -2.28 -38.35
C PRO A 2 -1.94 -3.49 -37.64
N SER A 3 -0.67 -3.43 -37.35
CA SER A 3 0.08 -4.42 -36.58
C SER A 3 -0.59 -4.59 -35.21
N LEU A 4 -1.18 -5.75 -34.99
CA LEU A 4 -1.57 -6.25 -33.68
C LEU A 4 -0.29 -6.64 -32.92
N VAL A 5 0.48 -5.64 -32.48
CA VAL A 5 1.42 -5.86 -31.38
C VAL A 5 0.52 -5.99 -30.16
N GLY A 6 0.32 -7.23 -29.71
CA GLY A 6 -0.66 -7.58 -28.69
C GLY A 6 -0.32 -6.93 -27.36
N SER A 7 -1.05 -5.88 -27.05
CA SER A 7 -1.20 -5.42 -25.67
C SER A 7 -1.96 -6.51 -24.93
N GLU A 8 -1.33 -7.12 -23.93
CA GLU A 8 -1.91 -8.22 -23.17
C GLU A 8 -2.20 -7.76 -21.75
N MET A 9 -3.34 -8.16 -21.22
CA MET A 9 -3.76 -7.91 -19.88
C MET A 9 -4.18 -9.19 -19.19
N CYS A 10 -3.77 -9.36 -17.95
CA CYS A 10 -4.11 -10.51 -17.12
C CYS A 10 -5.19 -10.13 -16.10
N ILE A 11 -6.26 -10.94 -16.03
CA ILE A 11 -7.27 -10.84 -14.97
C ILE A 11 -7.41 -12.19 -14.26
N ARG A 12 -7.47 -12.15 -12.92
CA ARG A 12 -7.69 -13.31 -12.07
C ARG A 12 -8.99 -13.11 -11.28
N ASP A 13 -9.68 -14.23 -10.97
CA ASP A 13 -10.93 -14.26 -10.20
C ASP A 13 -12.15 -13.58 -10.90
N SER A 14 -12.11 -13.55 -12.22
CA SER A 14 -13.29 -13.42 -13.10
C SER A 14 -13.87 -14.81 -13.43
N ASN A 15 -15.05 -14.84 -14.04
CA ASN A 15 -15.64 -16.10 -14.52
C ASN A 15 -14.78 -16.79 -15.59
N ASN A 16 -14.02 -16.02 -16.37
CA ASN A 16 -13.04 -16.53 -17.32
C ASN A 16 -11.68 -15.85 -17.04
N PRO A 17 -10.87 -16.35 -16.10
CA PRO A 17 -9.55 -15.79 -15.83
C PRO A 17 -8.60 -16.07 -17.00
N GLY A 18 -7.74 -15.10 -17.31
CA GLY A 18 -6.81 -15.28 -18.42
C GLY A 18 -6.12 -14.00 -18.87
N ILE A 19 -5.43 -14.10 -19.99
CA ILE A 19 -4.77 -12.99 -20.66
C ILE A 19 -5.66 -12.54 -21.81
N TYR A 20 -5.98 -11.26 -21.86
CA TYR A 20 -6.86 -10.67 -22.86
C TYR A 20 -6.08 -9.69 -23.74
N PRO A 21 -6.14 -9.83 -25.06
CA PRO A 21 -5.64 -8.80 -25.95
C PRO A 21 -6.52 -7.56 -25.81
N ILE A 22 -5.89 -6.39 -25.61
CA ILE A 22 -6.58 -5.11 -25.51
C ILE A 22 -6.23 -4.21 -26.69
N ALA A 23 -7.22 -3.46 -27.17
CA ALA A 23 -7.03 -2.39 -28.13
C ALA A 23 -6.75 -1.07 -27.40
N LYS A 24 -6.15 -0.11 -28.09
CA LYS A 24 -5.97 1.23 -27.53
C LYS A 24 -7.33 1.85 -27.18
N GLY A 25 -7.48 2.28 -25.95
CA GLY A 25 -8.72 2.86 -25.43
C GLY A 25 -9.66 1.85 -24.76
N THR A 26 -9.33 0.55 -24.73
CA THR A 26 -10.12 -0.45 -24.00
C THR A 26 -10.22 -0.05 -22.53
N THR A 27 -11.42 -0.09 -21.98
CA THR A 27 -11.72 0.29 -20.61
C THR A 27 -11.80 -0.93 -19.68
N LEU A 28 -11.76 -0.66 -18.38
CA LEU A 28 -11.90 -1.70 -17.36
C LEU A 28 -13.25 -2.42 -17.43
N SER A 29 -14.35 -1.71 -17.72
CA SER A 29 -15.68 -2.32 -17.87
C SER A 29 -15.74 -3.26 -19.05
N GLU A 30 -15.17 -2.89 -20.21
CA GLU A 30 -15.11 -3.76 -21.39
C GLU A 30 -14.31 -5.04 -21.12
N LEU A 31 -13.23 -4.93 -20.33
CA LEU A 31 -12.49 -6.10 -19.92
C LEU A 31 -13.34 -7.04 -19.05
N TYR A 32 -14.07 -6.51 -18.07
CA TYR A 32 -14.95 -7.32 -17.23
C TYR A 32 -16.05 -8.01 -18.04
N GLU A 33 -16.64 -7.33 -19.01
CA GLU A 33 -17.62 -7.94 -19.91
C GLU A 33 -17.02 -9.12 -20.69
N ARG A 34 -15.82 -8.94 -21.24
CA ARG A 34 -15.10 -10.00 -21.99
C ARG A 34 -14.69 -11.17 -21.09
N ALA A 35 -14.34 -10.89 -19.82
CA ALA A 35 -14.00 -11.89 -18.81
C ALA A 35 -15.25 -12.57 -18.19
N GLY A 36 -16.46 -12.25 -18.69
CA GLY A 36 -17.71 -12.82 -18.17
C GLY A 36 -18.14 -12.28 -16.80
N GLY A 37 -17.60 -11.13 -16.39
CA GLY A 37 -17.83 -10.54 -15.07
C GLY A 37 -17.00 -11.18 -13.96
N LEU A 38 -17.23 -10.71 -12.75
CA LEU A 38 -16.57 -11.23 -11.54
C LEU A 38 -17.34 -12.43 -10.96
N THR A 39 -16.64 -13.33 -10.29
CA THR A 39 -17.26 -14.43 -9.56
C THR A 39 -18.03 -13.92 -8.35
N LYS A 40 -18.93 -14.74 -7.79
CA LYS A 40 -19.67 -14.39 -6.55
C LYS A 40 -18.77 -14.27 -5.33
N GLN A 41 -17.62 -14.92 -5.34
CA GLN A 41 -16.62 -14.91 -4.29
C GLN A 41 -15.59 -13.78 -4.44
N ALA A 42 -15.54 -13.16 -5.61
CA ALA A 42 -14.62 -12.07 -5.89
C ALA A 42 -14.84 -10.89 -4.93
N PHE A 43 -13.73 -10.33 -4.44
CA PHE A 43 -13.74 -9.19 -3.53
C PHE A 43 -13.06 -7.96 -4.17
N PRO A 44 -13.77 -7.17 -4.99
CA PRO A 44 -13.20 -6.05 -5.74
C PRO A 44 -12.55 -4.98 -4.87
N LEU A 45 -13.06 -4.77 -3.63
CA LEU A 45 -12.48 -3.84 -2.66
C LEU A 45 -11.07 -4.27 -2.20
N GLY A 46 -10.73 -5.54 -2.35
CA GLY A 46 -9.38 -6.07 -2.11
C GLY A 46 -8.55 -6.13 -3.39
N GLY A 47 -9.09 -5.70 -4.51
CA GLY A 47 -8.45 -5.81 -5.80
C GLY A 47 -7.21 -4.95 -5.93
N ILE A 48 -6.28 -5.42 -6.75
CA ILE A 48 -5.01 -4.75 -7.04
C ILE A 48 -4.88 -4.66 -8.56
N LEU A 49 -4.64 -3.44 -9.05
CA LEU A 49 -4.23 -3.20 -10.42
C LEU A 49 -2.75 -2.82 -10.42
N THR A 50 -1.97 -3.47 -11.25
CA THR A 50 -0.56 -3.11 -11.46
C THR A 50 -0.36 -2.69 -12.90
N ARG A 51 0.51 -1.68 -13.11
CA ARG A 51 0.79 -1.06 -14.40
C ARG A 51 2.29 -0.96 -14.65
N LYS A 52 2.73 -1.48 -15.78
CA LYS A 52 4.14 -1.50 -16.18
C LYS A 52 4.76 -0.10 -16.24
N SER A 53 4.03 0.88 -16.76
CA SER A 53 4.50 2.27 -16.87
C SER A 53 4.73 2.91 -15.50
N ILE A 54 3.92 2.55 -14.51
CA ILE A 54 4.09 2.99 -13.11
C ILE A 54 5.28 2.27 -12.48
N GLN A 55 5.37 0.94 -12.63
CA GLN A 55 6.49 0.15 -12.12
C GLN A 55 7.84 0.67 -12.60
N GLN A 56 7.94 1.03 -13.88
CA GLN A 56 9.16 1.62 -14.44
C GLN A 56 9.49 2.98 -13.83
N ARG A 57 8.47 3.82 -13.58
CA ARG A 57 8.67 5.12 -12.89
C ARG A 57 9.12 4.95 -11.46
N GLU A 58 8.49 4.04 -10.72
CA GLU A 58 8.88 3.70 -9.34
C GLU A 58 10.32 3.14 -9.30
N SER A 59 10.67 2.26 -10.24
CA SER A 59 12.02 1.70 -10.34
C SER A 59 13.08 2.78 -10.57
N LYS A 60 12.82 3.73 -11.49
CA LYS A 60 13.71 4.86 -11.73
C LYS A 60 13.83 5.78 -10.52
N ALA A 61 12.71 6.07 -9.84
CA ALA A 61 12.71 6.89 -8.62
C ALA A 61 13.54 6.21 -7.51
N LEU A 62 13.34 4.91 -7.31
CA LEU A 62 14.08 4.12 -6.33
C LEU A 62 15.58 4.09 -6.63
N ALA A 63 15.97 3.94 -7.90
CA ALA A 63 17.37 3.98 -8.31
C ALA A 63 18.03 5.33 -8.01
N ARG A 64 17.31 6.45 -8.26
CA ARG A 64 17.79 7.81 -7.91
C ARG A 64 17.98 7.95 -6.40
N SER A 65 16.99 7.55 -5.60
CA SER A 65 17.08 7.64 -4.14
C SER A 65 18.22 6.79 -3.56
N LYS A 66 18.51 5.62 -4.17
CA LYS A 66 19.67 4.81 -3.80
C LYS A 66 20.99 5.54 -4.10
N ALA A 67 21.09 6.19 -5.25
CA ALA A 67 22.28 6.95 -5.63
C ALA A 67 22.50 8.15 -4.69
N GLU A 68 21.45 8.93 -4.41
CA GLU A 68 21.51 10.07 -3.49
C GLU A 68 21.94 9.64 -2.08
N LEU A 69 21.38 8.54 -1.58
CA LEU A 69 21.74 8.02 -0.27
C LEU A 69 23.20 7.54 -0.23
N SER A 70 23.69 6.91 -1.30
CA SER A 70 25.08 6.49 -1.41
C SER A 70 26.04 7.69 -1.40
N GLU A 71 25.69 8.79 -2.06
CA GLU A 71 26.46 10.03 -2.06
C GLU A 71 26.51 10.68 -0.68
N ILE A 72 25.36 10.73 0.02
CA ILE A 72 25.31 11.23 1.42
C ILE A 72 26.20 10.39 2.33
N LEU A 73 26.17 9.06 2.21
CA LEU A 73 27.03 8.17 2.98
C LEU A 73 28.51 8.40 2.71
N ALA A 74 28.89 8.53 1.42
CA ALA A 74 30.25 8.79 1.03
C ALA A 74 30.73 10.14 1.61
N SER A 75 29.90 11.18 1.55
CA SER A 75 30.17 12.50 2.11
C SER A 75 30.31 12.44 3.64
N ALA A 76 29.42 11.74 4.33
CA ALA A 76 29.47 11.56 5.78
C ALA A 76 30.73 10.78 6.22
N ALA A 77 31.14 9.77 5.43
CA ALA A 77 32.38 9.03 5.66
C ALA A 77 33.62 9.93 5.49
N ALA A 78 33.66 10.73 4.44
CA ALA A 78 34.77 11.64 4.13
C ALA A 78 34.93 12.76 5.18
N SER A 79 33.80 13.26 5.74
CA SER A 79 33.81 14.31 6.77
C SER A 79 34.21 13.80 8.17
N GLY A 80 34.41 12.49 8.36
CA GLY A 80 34.72 11.89 9.66
C GLY A 80 33.52 11.83 10.63
N PHE A 81 32.34 12.26 10.19
CA PHE A 81 31.10 12.25 10.99
C PHE A 81 30.77 10.85 11.54
N LEU A 82 31.04 9.81 10.77
CA LEU A 82 30.78 8.42 11.13
C LEU A 82 31.68 7.90 12.26
N LYS A 83 32.83 8.52 12.51
CA LYS A 83 33.73 8.13 13.60
C LYS A 83 33.22 8.59 14.99
N GLN A 84 32.45 9.67 15.03
CA GLN A 84 31.90 10.22 16.26
C GLN A 84 30.56 9.63 16.68
N ASN A 85 29.77 9.12 15.72
CA ASN A 85 28.38 8.71 15.92
C ASN A 85 28.11 7.29 15.36
N SER A 86 28.70 6.27 15.96
CA SER A 86 28.53 4.87 15.49
C SER A 86 27.09 4.36 15.53
N THR A 87 26.24 4.91 16.42
CA THR A 87 24.81 4.54 16.51
C THR A 87 24.01 5.03 15.30
N ASP A 88 24.34 6.20 14.77
CA ASP A 88 23.67 6.79 13.61
C ASP A 88 24.02 6.02 12.33
N LEU A 89 25.23 5.47 12.25
CA LEU A 89 25.67 4.63 11.13
C LEU A 89 24.82 3.36 10.98
N VAL A 90 24.48 2.71 12.11
CA VAL A 90 23.64 1.49 12.08
C VAL A 90 22.24 1.80 11.53
N GLY A 91 21.65 2.93 11.93
CA GLY A 91 20.36 3.38 11.41
C GLY A 91 20.41 3.66 9.90
N LEU A 92 21.48 4.30 9.45
CA LEU A 92 21.67 4.65 8.05
C LEU A 92 21.88 3.41 7.16
N ILE A 93 22.67 2.43 7.64
CA ILE A 93 22.85 1.15 6.95
C ILE A 93 21.53 0.37 6.89
N ALA A 94 20.76 0.33 7.97
CA ALA A 94 19.45 -0.32 8.02
C ALA A 94 18.48 0.33 7.00
N LEU A 95 18.49 1.66 6.88
CA LEU A 95 17.71 2.38 5.88
C LEU A 95 18.14 2.01 4.44
N MET A 96 19.46 1.98 4.17
CA MET A 96 19.98 1.55 2.88
C MET A 96 19.54 0.14 2.51
N THR A 97 19.64 -0.80 3.44
CA THR A 97 19.19 -2.18 3.24
C THR A 97 17.70 -2.21 2.92
N SER A 98 16.87 -1.51 3.69
CA SER A 98 15.44 -1.43 3.47
C SER A 98 15.07 -0.87 2.08
N ILE A 99 15.74 0.21 1.64
CA ILE A 99 15.55 0.78 0.30
C ILE A 99 16.08 -0.16 -0.79
N SER A 100 17.16 -0.91 -0.51
CA SER A 100 17.72 -1.86 -1.47
C SER A 100 16.82 -3.05 -1.73
N ASP A 101 16.09 -3.50 -0.73
CA ASP A 101 15.17 -4.62 -0.80
C ASP A 101 13.78 -4.22 -1.34
N ALA A 102 13.49 -2.91 -1.43
CA ALA A 102 12.24 -2.42 -1.96
C ALA A 102 12.09 -2.78 -3.46
N GLN A 103 10.98 -3.44 -3.78
CA GLN A 103 10.63 -3.80 -5.15
C GLN A 103 9.47 -2.94 -5.64
N PRO A 104 9.63 -2.24 -6.76
CA PRO A 104 8.54 -1.49 -7.39
C PRO A 104 7.43 -2.44 -7.81
N THR A 105 6.23 -2.20 -7.33
CA THR A 105 5.06 -3.04 -7.63
C THR A 105 4.26 -2.54 -8.83
N GLY A 106 4.43 -1.28 -9.21
CA GLY A 106 3.65 -0.64 -10.27
C GLY A 106 2.17 -0.51 -9.93
N ARG A 107 1.85 -0.46 -8.64
CA ARG A 107 0.46 -0.49 -8.17
C ARG A 107 -0.27 0.80 -8.49
N LEU A 108 -1.45 0.66 -9.09
CA LEU A 108 -2.40 1.74 -9.30
C LEU A 108 -3.60 1.56 -8.37
N VAL A 109 -3.80 2.51 -7.45
CA VAL A 109 -4.97 2.52 -6.57
C VAL A 109 -6.15 3.10 -7.33
N THR A 110 -7.14 2.27 -7.61
CA THR A 110 -8.38 2.65 -8.29
C THR A 110 -9.54 1.81 -7.79
N GLU A 111 -10.76 2.24 -8.11
CA GLU A 111 -11.94 1.44 -7.86
C GLU A 111 -11.99 0.28 -8.88
N LEU A 112 -12.18 -0.94 -8.37
CA LEU A 112 -12.26 -2.14 -9.19
C LEU A 112 -13.65 -2.80 -9.13
N ASN A 113 -14.61 -2.19 -8.41
CA ASN A 113 -15.97 -2.70 -8.34
C ASN A 113 -16.78 -2.22 -9.55
N PRO A 114 -17.22 -3.12 -10.44
CA PRO A 114 -17.97 -2.75 -11.65
C PRO A 114 -19.26 -1.99 -11.37
N SER A 115 -19.90 -2.20 -10.21
CA SER A 115 -21.13 -1.50 -9.85
C SER A 115 -20.94 0.00 -9.69
N GLN A 116 -19.72 0.45 -9.35
CA GLN A 116 -19.39 1.85 -9.14
C GLN A 116 -19.13 2.61 -10.45
N PHE A 117 -18.87 1.92 -11.56
CA PHE A 117 -18.55 2.57 -12.85
C PHE A 117 -19.75 3.31 -13.44
N ARG A 118 -20.98 2.85 -13.15
CA ARG A 118 -22.21 3.49 -13.61
C ARG A 118 -22.41 4.85 -12.94
N ASP A 119 -22.18 4.91 -11.64
CA ASP A 119 -22.39 6.12 -10.83
C ASP A 119 -21.22 7.10 -10.94
N ASN A 120 -20.02 6.59 -11.21
CA ASN A 120 -18.79 7.35 -11.31
C ASN A 120 -17.96 6.91 -12.53
N PRO A 121 -18.24 7.43 -13.73
CA PRO A 121 -17.54 7.03 -14.95
C PRO A 121 -16.02 7.23 -14.92
N GLY A 122 -15.53 8.14 -14.06
CA GLY A 122 -14.09 8.35 -13.85
C GLY A 122 -13.33 7.15 -13.25
N PHE A 123 -14.04 6.21 -12.64
CA PHE A 123 -13.45 4.95 -12.16
C PHE A 123 -13.24 3.93 -13.27
N ASN A 124 -13.94 4.08 -14.40
CA ASN A 124 -13.78 3.22 -15.56
C ASN A 124 -12.54 3.63 -16.35
N ILE A 125 -11.38 3.28 -15.84
CA ILE A 125 -10.08 3.68 -16.40
C ILE A 125 -9.81 2.99 -17.75
N VAL A 126 -9.03 3.67 -18.58
CA VAL A 126 -8.45 3.09 -19.80
C VAL A 126 -7.25 2.22 -19.39
N LEU A 127 -7.21 1.03 -19.95
CA LEU A 127 -6.19 0.03 -19.73
C LEU A 127 -4.96 0.28 -20.61
N GLU A 128 -3.77 -0.05 -20.09
CA GLU A 128 -2.50 0.02 -20.79
C GLU A 128 -1.90 -1.38 -20.98
N ASP A 129 -1.00 -1.49 -21.94
CA ASP A 129 -0.26 -2.72 -22.19
C ASP A 129 0.52 -3.20 -20.97
N GLY A 130 0.35 -4.46 -20.62
CA GLY A 130 0.96 -5.08 -19.45
C GLY A 130 0.31 -4.71 -18.13
N ASP A 131 -0.90 -4.11 -18.14
CA ASP A 131 -1.72 -4.00 -16.95
C ASP A 131 -2.09 -5.40 -16.44
N ALA A 132 -2.10 -5.59 -15.13
CA ALA A 132 -2.58 -6.82 -14.52
C ALA A 132 -3.54 -6.50 -13.37
N ILE A 133 -4.67 -7.18 -13.37
CA ILE A 133 -5.68 -7.08 -12.31
C ILE A 133 -5.72 -8.39 -11.55
N TYR A 134 -5.58 -8.27 -10.25
CA TYR A 134 -5.80 -9.34 -9.29
C TYR A 134 -6.94 -8.96 -8.36
N ILE A 135 -8.00 -9.75 -8.32
CA ILE A 135 -9.13 -9.58 -7.42
C ILE A 135 -9.15 -10.80 -6.51
N PRO A 136 -8.85 -10.68 -5.21
CA PRO A 136 -8.85 -11.81 -4.29
C PRO A 136 -10.26 -12.29 -4.00
N GLU A 137 -10.37 -13.52 -3.53
CA GLU A 137 -11.58 -13.99 -2.85
C GLU A 137 -11.76 -13.29 -1.51
N MET A 138 -13.01 -13.09 -1.09
CA MET A 138 -13.33 -12.45 0.18
C MET A 138 -12.91 -13.34 1.35
N GLN A 139 -11.84 -12.95 2.02
CA GLN A 139 -11.43 -13.56 3.28
C GLN A 139 -12.20 -12.93 4.44
N ASN A 140 -13.15 -13.66 5.01
CA ASN A 140 -13.96 -13.15 6.11
C ASN A 140 -13.24 -13.19 7.47
N THR A 141 -11.98 -12.70 7.50
CA THR A 141 -11.12 -12.67 8.68
C THR A 141 -10.43 -11.32 8.84
N VAL A 142 -9.97 -11.02 10.05
CA VAL A 142 -9.10 -9.87 10.36
C VAL A 142 -7.91 -10.39 11.14
N THR A 143 -6.72 -10.01 10.72
CA THR A 143 -5.45 -10.38 11.37
C THR A 143 -4.96 -9.23 12.25
N ILE A 144 -4.55 -9.52 13.47
CA ILE A 144 -4.01 -8.53 14.42
C ILE A 144 -2.57 -8.90 14.74
N VAL A 145 -1.64 -7.99 14.44
CA VAL A 145 -0.19 -8.23 14.59
C VAL A 145 0.53 -7.06 15.25
N GLY A 146 1.78 -7.29 15.63
CA GLY A 146 2.65 -6.29 16.21
C GLY A 146 2.66 -6.33 17.74
N ARG A 147 2.54 -5.16 18.40
CA ARG A 147 2.66 -5.03 19.86
C ARG A 147 1.36 -5.32 20.60
N VAL A 148 0.78 -6.51 20.34
CA VAL A 148 -0.32 -7.11 21.10
C VAL A 148 0.18 -8.28 21.95
N LEU A 149 -0.60 -8.67 22.95
CA LEU A 149 -0.23 -9.81 23.81
C LEU A 149 -0.14 -11.10 22.99
N ASN A 150 -1.15 -11.39 22.18
CA ASN A 150 -1.24 -12.59 21.34
C ASN A 150 -1.61 -12.16 19.91
N PRO A 151 -0.67 -12.14 18.94
CA PRO A 151 -1.03 -11.99 17.53
C PRO A 151 -2.01 -13.08 17.12
N VAL A 152 -3.11 -12.71 16.45
CA VAL A 152 -4.21 -13.63 16.15
C VAL A 152 -4.96 -13.21 14.89
N THR A 153 -5.52 -14.19 14.19
CA THR A 153 -6.50 -13.98 13.13
C THR A 153 -7.87 -14.42 13.63
N VAL A 154 -8.85 -13.53 13.51
CA VAL A 154 -10.22 -13.76 13.99
C VAL A 154 -11.23 -13.53 12.86
N PRO A 155 -12.42 -14.14 12.93
CA PRO A 155 -13.49 -13.84 11.97
C PRO A 155 -13.84 -12.35 11.97
N HIS A 156 -14.05 -11.81 10.77
CA HIS A 156 -14.56 -10.45 10.62
C HIS A 156 -15.99 -10.37 11.13
N LYS A 157 -16.29 -9.32 11.89
CA LYS A 157 -17.66 -9.00 12.35
C LYS A 157 -17.96 -7.56 11.96
N PRO A 158 -19.02 -7.31 11.15
CA PRO A 158 -19.46 -5.96 10.83
C PRO A 158 -19.72 -5.15 12.10
N GLY A 159 -19.30 -3.88 12.11
CA GLY A 159 -19.45 -2.98 13.25
C GLY A 159 -18.39 -3.10 14.35
N ASN A 160 -17.52 -4.10 14.31
CA ASN A 160 -16.39 -4.17 15.23
C ASN A 160 -15.38 -3.05 14.95
N THR A 161 -14.93 -2.41 16.03
CA THR A 161 -13.91 -1.36 15.99
C THR A 161 -12.49 -1.92 16.16
N PHE A 162 -11.47 -1.10 15.93
CA PHE A 162 -10.08 -1.42 16.28
C PHE A 162 -9.92 -1.92 17.72
N ASN A 163 -10.64 -1.30 18.66
CA ASN A 163 -10.54 -1.69 20.07
C ASN A 163 -11.11 -3.09 20.32
N ASP A 164 -12.18 -3.45 19.62
CA ASP A 164 -12.79 -4.77 19.76
C ASP A 164 -11.87 -5.86 19.24
N TYR A 165 -11.23 -5.63 18.09
CA TYR A 165 -10.22 -6.56 17.56
C TYR A 165 -8.98 -6.67 18.45
N ILE A 166 -8.50 -5.54 19.02
CA ILE A 166 -7.36 -5.56 19.97
C ILE A 166 -7.69 -6.38 21.23
N LYS A 167 -8.94 -6.34 21.72
CA LYS A 167 -9.37 -7.18 22.85
C LYS A 167 -9.25 -8.67 22.53
N PHE A 168 -9.58 -9.12 21.31
CA PHE A 168 -9.37 -10.52 20.90
C PHE A 168 -7.90 -10.93 20.93
N ALA A 169 -6.97 -10.00 20.68
CA ALA A 169 -5.53 -10.22 20.80
C ALA A 169 -5.01 -10.12 22.27
N GLY A 170 -5.91 -10.07 23.26
CA GLY A 170 -5.58 -9.95 24.67
C GLY A 170 -5.19 -8.54 25.12
N GLY A 171 -5.23 -7.56 24.21
CA GLY A 171 -4.82 -6.18 24.51
C GLY A 171 -3.42 -5.82 24.02
N LEU A 172 -2.99 -4.63 24.35
CA LEU A 172 -1.72 -4.03 23.91
C LEU A 172 -0.58 -4.33 24.89
N LYS A 173 0.63 -4.56 24.37
CA LYS A 173 1.86 -4.56 25.18
C LYS A 173 2.19 -3.15 25.68
N LYS A 174 2.99 -3.06 26.76
CA LYS A 174 3.37 -1.77 27.41
C LYS A 174 4.13 -0.83 26.45
N ASP A 175 4.89 -1.39 25.50
CA ASP A 175 5.68 -0.66 24.51
C ASP A 175 4.95 -0.44 23.17
N ALA A 176 3.62 -0.62 23.13
CA ALA A 176 2.80 -0.35 21.96
C ALA A 176 2.55 1.14 21.76
N ASP A 177 2.69 1.63 20.54
CA ASP A 177 2.30 2.99 20.17
C ASP A 177 0.80 3.04 19.87
N LYS A 178 0.05 3.50 20.87
CA LYS A 178 -1.42 3.61 20.79
C LYS A 178 -1.90 4.67 19.79
N SER A 179 -1.04 5.62 19.45
CA SER A 179 -1.35 6.73 18.55
C SER A 179 -1.15 6.39 17.08
N LYS A 180 -0.35 5.35 16.80
CA LYS A 180 0.04 4.94 15.46
C LYS A 180 -0.54 3.58 15.05
N ILE A 181 -1.65 3.15 15.65
CA ILE A 181 -2.36 1.95 15.23
C ILE A 181 -3.03 2.19 13.89
N TYR A 182 -2.86 1.28 12.94
CA TYR A 182 -3.47 1.35 11.62
C TYR A 182 -3.90 -0.04 11.11
N ALA A 183 -4.82 -0.05 10.15
CA ALA A 183 -5.20 -1.24 9.42
C ALA A 183 -4.69 -1.15 7.98
N VAL A 184 -4.12 -2.22 7.49
CA VAL A 184 -3.86 -2.42 6.06
C VAL A 184 -5.06 -3.17 5.49
N LEU A 185 -5.75 -2.54 4.56
CA LEU A 185 -6.89 -3.11 3.86
C LEU A 185 -6.41 -4.16 2.84
N PRO A 186 -7.27 -5.08 2.37
CA PRO A 186 -6.90 -6.09 1.39
C PRO A 186 -6.30 -5.52 0.11
N ASN A 187 -6.77 -4.35 -0.32
CA ASN A 187 -6.16 -3.61 -1.43
C ASN A 187 -4.81 -2.96 -1.05
N GLY A 188 -4.29 -3.11 0.20
CA GLY A 188 -3.04 -2.57 0.74
C GLY A 188 -3.07 -1.09 1.07
N ILE A 189 -4.22 -0.43 0.97
CA ILE A 189 -4.38 0.93 1.51
C ILE A 189 -4.30 0.85 3.03
N SER A 190 -3.53 1.77 3.62
CA SER A 190 -3.43 1.88 5.08
C SER A 190 -4.47 2.87 5.61
N ASN A 191 -5.25 2.43 6.59
CA ASN A 191 -6.23 3.26 7.28
C ASN A 191 -5.83 3.39 8.76
N LYS A 192 -5.46 4.61 9.18
CA LYS A 192 -5.03 4.89 10.55
C LYS A 192 -6.25 4.92 11.47
N LYS A 193 -6.10 4.37 12.68
CA LYS A 193 -7.07 4.54 13.76
C LYS A 193 -7.15 6.02 14.12
N GLN A 194 -8.08 6.78 13.55
CA GLN A 194 -8.25 8.21 13.85
C GLN A 194 -9.37 8.47 14.84
N ARG A 195 -9.10 9.42 15.73
CA ARG A 195 -10.14 10.14 16.48
C ARG A 195 -10.73 11.19 15.54
N GLY A 196 -11.75 10.84 14.81
CA GLY A 196 -12.66 11.84 14.29
C GLY A 196 -12.38 12.48 12.92
N PHE A 197 -11.57 11.95 12.01
CA PHE A 197 -11.34 12.53 10.69
C PHE A 197 -11.84 11.61 9.55
N SER A 198 -12.66 12.15 8.65
CA SER A 198 -13.07 11.49 7.41
C SER A 198 -12.07 11.88 6.32
N LEU A 199 -11.38 10.92 5.73
CA LEU A 199 -10.61 11.17 4.54
C LEU A 199 -11.51 10.89 3.33
N PRO A 200 -11.82 11.88 2.50
CA PRO A 200 -12.49 11.64 1.22
C PRO A 200 -11.42 11.09 0.25
N LEU A 201 -11.07 9.79 0.40
CA LEU A 201 -10.00 9.22 -0.42
C LEU A 201 -10.45 8.86 -1.82
N LEU A 202 -11.74 8.57 -2.00
CA LEU A 202 -12.35 8.33 -3.31
C LEU A 202 -13.80 8.85 -3.25
N PRO A 203 -14.23 9.70 -4.19
CA PRO A 203 -15.63 10.10 -4.30
C PRO A 203 -16.48 8.84 -4.55
N GLY A 204 -17.44 8.55 -3.68
CA GLY A 204 -18.35 7.41 -3.80
C GLY A 204 -18.08 6.27 -2.82
N ILE A 205 -16.92 6.17 -2.19
CA ILE A 205 -16.69 5.22 -1.10
C ILE A 205 -16.71 5.99 0.22
N GLN A 206 -17.87 6.05 0.84
CA GLN A 206 -17.98 6.43 2.25
C GLN A 206 -17.57 5.22 3.10
N LEU A 207 -16.27 5.00 3.26
CA LEU A 207 -15.78 4.17 4.34
C LEU A 207 -16.08 4.95 5.64
N ASN A 208 -17.12 4.53 6.33
CA ASN A 208 -17.41 5.06 7.64
C ASN A 208 -16.16 4.93 8.52
N LYS A 209 -15.95 5.90 9.37
CA LYS A 209 -14.78 6.21 10.23
C LYS A 209 -14.06 5.02 10.91
N THR A 210 -14.59 3.81 10.85
CA THR A 210 -14.16 2.65 11.63
C THR A 210 -14.28 1.33 10.90
N ASP A 211 -14.69 1.30 9.64
CA ASP A 211 -14.95 0.03 8.97
C ASP A 211 -13.64 -0.67 8.62
N ILE A 212 -13.32 -1.65 9.45
CA ILE A 212 -12.29 -2.64 9.15
C ILE A 212 -12.92 -3.63 8.19
N LEU A 213 -12.45 -3.65 6.94
CA LEU A 213 -12.95 -4.56 5.93
C LEU A 213 -12.52 -6.01 6.21
N PRO A 214 -13.28 -7.01 5.77
CA PRO A 214 -12.82 -8.40 5.79
C PRO A 214 -11.50 -8.52 5.01
N GLY A 215 -10.59 -9.37 5.49
CA GLY A 215 -9.24 -9.52 4.94
C GLY A 215 -8.24 -8.45 5.39
N SER A 216 -8.62 -7.51 6.25
CA SER A 216 -7.71 -6.47 6.76
C SER A 216 -6.72 -7.00 7.80
N THR A 217 -5.55 -6.37 7.85
CA THR A 217 -4.55 -6.61 8.90
C THR A 217 -4.38 -5.37 9.77
N ILE A 218 -4.68 -5.49 11.07
CA ILE A 218 -4.46 -4.44 12.06
C ILE A 218 -3.03 -4.53 12.56
N ILE A 219 -2.27 -3.46 12.41
CA ILE A 219 -0.87 -3.38 12.80
C ILE A 219 -0.72 -2.44 13.98
N ILE A 220 -0.10 -2.95 15.03
CA ILE A 220 0.21 -2.20 16.25
C ILE A 220 1.73 -2.02 16.31
N PRO A 221 2.24 -0.82 15.98
CA PRO A 221 3.68 -0.57 15.99
C PRO A 221 4.22 -0.46 17.43
N ARG A 222 5.53 -0.59 17.54
CA ARG A 222 6.26 -0.28 18.76
C ARG A 222 6.38 1.23 18.91
N GLN A 223 6.29 1.73 20.15
CA GLN A 223 6.64 3.10 20.44
C GLN A 223 8.14 3.29 20.15
N ALA A 224 8.44 4.06 19.10
CA ALA A 224 9.82 4.46 18.83
C ALA A 224 10.30 5.34 19.99
N ARG A 225 11.45 5.02 20.60
CA ARG A 225 12.14 6.00 21.42
C ARG A 225 12.61 7.09 20.47
N PRO A 226 12.41 8.38 20.77
CA PRO A 226 12.99 9.43 19.96
C PRO A 226 14.49 9.16 19.87
N LEU A 227 14.98 8.98 18.66
CA LEU A 227 16.41 9.05 18.40
C LEU A 227 16.77 10.53 18.63
N ASP A 228 17.67 10.78 19.56
CA ASP A 228 18.18 12.13 19.86
C ASP A 228 19.05 12.66 18.70
N SER A 229 18.51 12.73 17.50
CA SER A 229 19.24 13.32 16.38
C SER A 229 18.31 14.09 15.45
N LEU A 230 18.11 15.35 15.76
CA LEU A 230 17.62 16.38 14.84
C LEU A 230 18.36 16.35 13.48
N THR A 231 19.64 15.96 13.49
CA THR A 231 20.49 15.85 12.29
C THR A 231 20.08 14.75 11.31
N LEU A 232 19.54 13.63 11.78
CA LEU A 232 19.04 12.56 10.89
C LEU A 232 17.76 12.99 10.14
N VAL A 233 16.89 13.72 10.81
CA VAL A 233 15.65 14.23 10.22
C VAL A 233 15.95 15.22 9.09
N GLU A 234 16.86 16.15 9.31
CA GLU A 234 17.25 17.14 8.28
C GLU A 234 17.92 16.49 7.05
N THR A 235 18.65 15.40 7.24
CA THR A 235 19.38 14.72 6.15
C THR A 235 18.47 13.77 5.36
N VAL A 236 17.50 13.14 6.01
CA VAL A 236 16.63 12.10 5.40
C VAL A 236 15.32 12.67 4.85
N THR A 237 14.82 13.78 5.41
CA THR A 237 13.57 14.42 4.94
C THR A 237 13.57 14.76 3.45
N PRO A 238 14.64 15.28 2.83
CA PRO A 238 14.67 15.55 1.39
C PRO A 238 14.57 14.27 0.55
N ILE A 239 15.16 13.17 1.03
CA ILE A 239 15.14 11.87 0.33
C ILE A 239 13.72 11.29 0.36
N LEU A 240 13.05 11.38 1.50
CA LEU A 240 11.67 10.92 1.67
C LEU A 240 10.68 11.81 0.90
N ALA A 241 10.94 13.10 0.79
CA ALA A 241 10.11 14.02 -0.01
C ALA A 241 10.18 13.71 -1.52
N ASN A 242 11.32 13.21 -2.02
CA ASN A 242 11.47 12.79 -3.41
C ASN A 242 10.90 11.39 -3.70
N LEU A 243 10.64 10.58 -2.67
CA LEU A 243 9.91 9.30 -2.73
C LEU A 243 8.38 9.50 -2.76
N SER A 244 7.91 10.62 -3.28
CA SER A 244 6.52 11.06 -3.26
C SER A 244 5.50 10.10 -3.92
N ILE A 245 5.93 9.01 -4.50
CA ILE A 245 5.05 7.98 -5.09
C ILE A 245 4.67 6.90 -4.05
N THR A 246 5.49 6.70 -3.03
CA THR A 246 5.19 5.84 -1.87
C THR A 246 4.81 6.65 -0.63
N ALA A 247 4.99 7.95 -0.66
CA ALA A 247 4.79 8.85 0.47
C ALA A 247 3.32 8.97 0.92
N ALA A 248 2.34 8.64 0.08
CA ALA A 248 0.94 8.59 0.53
C ALA A 248 0.71 7.51 1.62
N SER A 249 1.53 6.45 1.64
CA SER A 249 1.47 5.43 2.70
C SER A 249 2.39 5.74 3.88
N ILE A 250 3.43 6.58 3.70
CA ILE A 250 4.39 6.93 4.75
C ILE A 250 4.01 8.24 5.44
N ALA A 251 3.44 9.23 4.73
CA ALA A 251 2.91 10.46 5.32
C ALA A 251 1.77 10.21 6.33
N ALA A 252 1.03 9.10 6.18
CA ALA A 252 0.07 8.64 7.18
C ALA A 252 0.73 8.12 8.48
N ILE A 253 2.05 8.04 8.54
CA ILE A 253 2.83 7.55 9.68
C ILE A 253 3.51 8.69 10.47
N SER A 254 3.66 9.90 9.86
CA SER A 254 4.42 11.02 10.45
C SER A 254 3.59 12.16 11.04
N ASP A 255 2.22 12.11 10.96
CA ASP A 255 1.32 13.04 11.68
C ASP A 255 0.58 12.36 12.83
#